data_1a1da2e239f036e76ba289603b388291
#
_entry.id   1a1da2e239f036e76ba289603b388291
#
_cell.length_a   1.000
_cell.length_b   1.000
_cell.length_c   1.000
_cell.angle_alpha   90.00
_cell.angle_beta   90.00
_cell.angle_gamma   90.00
#
_symmetry.space_group_name_H-M   'P 1'
#
loop_
_entity.id
_entity.type
_entity.pdbx_description
1 polymer ?
#
loop_
_entity_poly.entity_id
_entity_poly.type
_entity_poly.pdbx_seq_one_letter_code
_entity_poly.pdbx_strand_id
1 'polypeptide(L)'
;MGGGARAAYQVGVLRGVAALLRGVRNGNPFPILCGASAGAINAAALASGAHDFHDSVARLGRVWENFHAGQVYRSDLVGVVRTGAPWMSLLSVGWLAGKYWRARPRSLLDNEPLRKLLREMLDIGGIERALQSGHLRALAVGASSYSSGRHVTFYQALAEQELPRSLHRISVRTRIGISHLLASAAIPIVFPAVPLDIDGALGGGIEYFGDGSMQQISPTSPAIHFGAERLLVIGVGQNGGSGWGAEPAPTRSYPSLAQVAGHALSTIFFDALAYDVEQLDRMNELVETMSPNQRRAAGLRPVEMLMIAPSVPIDEIALNSIRHLPKPVRSLLESIGADRADGAALASYLLFEAPYTRALIDLGLRDAMAKKDALMAFFTERVPG
;
A
#
# COMPACT_ATOMS: atom_id res chain seq x y z
N MET A 1 1.42 4.14 1.10
CA MET A 1 2.30 2.96 0.98
C MET A 1 1.47 1.70 1.16
N GLY A 2 1.91 0.55 0.62
CA GLY A 2 1.28 -0.74 0.83
C GLY A 2 1.49 -1.29 2.23
N GLY A 3 1.03 -2.51 2.50
CA GLY A 3 1.24 -3.16 3.81
C GLY A 3 0.13 -4.13 4.22
N GLY A 4 -0.72 -4.58 3.30
CA GLY A 4 -1.81 -5.49 3.62
C GLY A 4 -2.70 -4.95 4.75
N ALA A 5 -2.96 -5.75 5.78
CA ALA A 5 -3.80 -5.36 6.91
C ALA A 5 -3.24 -4.18 7.73
N ARG A 6 -1.92 -3.90 7.67
CA ARG A 6 -1.30 -2.72 8.30
C ARG A 6 -1.86 -1.40 7.76
N ALA A 7 -2.44 -1.39 6.55
CA ALA A 7 -3.03 -0.18 5.96
C ALA A 7 -4.26 0.37 6.73
N ALA A 8 -4.80 -0.38 7.69
CA ALA A 8 -5.77 0.13 8.67
C ALA A 8 -5.22 1.35 9.45
N TYR A 9 -3.92 1.40 9.72
CA TYR A 9 -3.24 2.54 10.33
C TYR A 9 -3.47 3.84 9.53
N GLN A 10 -3.39 3.77 8.19
CA GLN A 10 -3.61 4.91 7.32
C GLN A 10 -5.01 5.51 7.51
N VAL A 11 -6.00 4.66 7.72
CA VAL A 11 -7.39 5.10 7.97
C VAL A 11 -7.50 5.87 9.28
N GLY A 12 -6.75 5.45 10.30
CA GLY A 12 -6.64 6.19 11.57
C GLY A 12 -6.06 7.59 11.38
N VAL A 13 -4.95 7.69 10.62
CA VAL A 13 -4.34 8.98 10.28
C VAL A 13 -5.32 9.86 9.50
N LEU A 14 -6.01 9.31 8.50
CA LEU A 14 -7.01 10.04 7.73
C LEU A 14 -8.19 10.52 8.59
N ARG A 15 -8.61 9.74 9.60
CA ARG A 15 -9.59 10.19 10.60
C ARG A 15 -9.09 11.39 11.41
N GLY A 16 -7.81 11.36 11.82
CA GLY A 16 -7.17 12.50 12.49
C GLY A 16 -7.19 13.74 11.62
N VAL A 17 -6.78 13.62 10.36
CA VAL A 17 -6.83 14.71 9.37
C VAL A 17 -8.28 15.22 9.20
N ALA A 18 -9.25 14.33 9.03
CA ALA A 18 -10.66 14.70 8.89
C ALA A 18 -11.18 15.43 10.14
N ALA A 19 -10.78 15.00 11.33
CA ALA A 19 -11.18 15.68 12.58
C ALA A 19 -10.59 17.10 12.67
N LEU A 20 -9.31 17.27 12.32
CA LEU A 20 -8.62 18.57 12.35
C LEU A 20 -9.16 19.54 11.30
N LEU A 21 -9.55 19.05 10.12
CA LEU A 21 -10.06 19.92 9.05
C LEU A 21 -11.55 20.21 9.13
N ARG A 22 -12.28 19.64 10.09
CA ARG A 22 -13.71 19.88 10.26
C ARG A 22 -13.98 21.35 10.57
N GLY A 23 -14.75 22.02 9.72
CA GLY A 23 -15.06 23.45 9.82
C GLY A 23 -13.93 24.39 9.39
N VAL A 24 -12.76 23.87 9.02
CA VAL A 24 -11.62 24.66 8.54
C VAL A 24 -11.56 24.67 7.02
N ARG A 25 -11.78 23.49 6.41
CA ARG A 25 -11.71 23.31 4.96
C ARG A 25 -12.87 22.46 4.47
N ASN A 26 -13.60 22.99 3.50
CA ASN A 26 -14.61 22.24 2.77
C ASN A 26 -14.00 21.60 1.53
N GLY A 27 -14.41 20.36 1.23
CA GLY A 27 -13.94 19.61 0.07
C GLY A 27 -12.73 18.71 0.33
N ASN A 28 -12.19 18.14 -0.73
CA ASN A 28 -11.08 17.19 -0.66
C ASN A 28 -9.74 17.95 -0.43
N PRO A 29 -8.99 17.65 0.64
CA PRO A 29 -7.68 18.26 0.87
C PRO A 29 -6.57 17.63 0.00
N PHE A 30 -6.85 16.50 -0.67
CA PHE A 30 -5.88 15.71 -1.44
C PHE A 30 -6.27 15.64 -2.92
N PRO A 31 -5.94 16.63 -3.74
CA PRO A 31 -6.27 16.63 -5.16
C PRO A 31 -5.49 15.55 -5.95
N ILE A 32 -4.39 15.04 -5.41
CA ILE A 32 -3.59 13.97 -6.00
C ILE A 32 -3.48 12.85 -4.98
N LEU A 33 -3.87 11.62 -5.39
CA LEU A 33 -3.83 10.45 -4.56
C LEU A 33 -2.95 9.39 -5.23
N CYS A 34 -1.97 8.87 -4.49
CA CYS A 34 -1.06 7.84 -4.96
C CYS A 34 -1.01 6.69 -3.96
N GLY A 35 -1.00 5.46 -4.45
CA GLY A 35 -0.95 4.30 -3.57
C GLY A 35 -0.41 3.04 -4.25
N ALA A 36 0.04 2.10 -3.42
CA ALA A 36 0.37 0.74 -3.81
C ALA A 36 -0.24 -0.23 -2.82
N SER A 37 -0.56 -1.46 -3.26
CA SER A 37 -1.16 -2.51 -2.43
C SER A 37 -2.45 -2.04 -1.74
N ALA A 38 -2.64 -2.34 -0.47
CA ALA A 38 -3.79 -1.85 0.31
C ALA A 38 -3.88 -0.31 0.35
N GLY A 39 -2.74 0.40 0.24
CA GLY A 39 -2.72 1.85 0.11
C GLY A 39 -3.35 2.35 -1.21
N ALA A 40 -3.27 1.57 -2.29
CA ALA A 40 -3.98 1.89 -3.54
C ALA A 40 -5.50 1.74 -3.38
N ILE A 41 -5.94 0.75 -2.60
CA ILE A 41 -7.36 0.56 -2.27
C ILE A 41 -7.88 1.75 -1.46
N ASN A 42 -7.15 2.18 -0.42
CA ASN A 42 -7.50 3.36 0.36
C ASN A 42 -7.53 4.64 -0.50
N ALA A 43 -6.53 4.81 -1.37
CA ALA A 43 -6.47 5.96 -2.29
C ALA A 43 -7.65 5.96 -3.28
N ALA A 44 -8.01 4.81 -3.85
CA ALA A 44 -9.15 4.68 -4.75
C ALA A 44 -10.50 4.92 -4.05
N ALA A 45 -10.63 4.49 -2.78
CA ALA A 45 -11.82 4.75 -1.97
C ALA A 45 -11.99 6.26 -1.71
N LEU A 46 -10.91 6.97 -1.36
CA LEU A 46 -10.95 8.42 -1.21
C LEU A 46 -11.22 9.13 -2.55
N ALA A 47 -10.60 8.67 -3.63
CA ALA A 47 -10.78 9.24 -4.96
C ALA A 47 -12.22 9.11 -5.44
N SER A 48 -12.86 7.95 -5.22
CA SER A 48 -14.24 7.70 -5.64
C SER A 48 -15.27 8.59 -4.95
N GLY A 49 -14.96 9.06 -3.75
CA GLY A 49 -15.80 9.95 -2.94
C GLY A 49 -15.16 11.32 -2.69
N ALA A 50 -14.26 11.79 -3.55
CA ALA A 50 -13.51 13.02 -3.33
C ALA A 50 -14.35 14.31 -3.24
N HIS A 51 -15.63 14.26 -3.61
CA HIS A 51 -16.59 15.37 -3.41
C HIS A 51 -16.90 15.60 -1.92
N ASP A 52 -16.80 14.57 -1.08
CA ASP A 52 -16.96 14.64 0.38
C ASP A 52 -15.89 13.80 1.08
N PHE A 53 -14.82 14.48 1.51
CA PHE A 53 -13.69 13.84 2.17
C PHE A 53 -14.08 13.21 3.51
N HIS A 54 -14.90 13.91 4.29
CA HIS A 54 -15.29 13.45 5.63
C HIS A 54 -16.13 12.18 5.56
N ASP A 55 -17.12 12.14 4.66
CA ASP A 55 -17.93 10.95 4.46
C ASP A 55 -17.10 9.78 3.87
N SER A 56 -16.19 10.08 2.93
CA SER A 56 -15.29 9.07 2.36
C SER A 56 -14.40 8.42 3.42
N VAL A 57 -13.81 9.21 4.31
CA VAL A 57 -13.03 8.71 5.45
C VAL A 57 -13.89 7.91 6.42
N ALA A 58 -15.11 8.37 6.69
CA ALA A 58 -16.03 7.65 7.57
C ALA A 58 -16.46 6.30 6.98
N ARG A 59 -16.79 6.24 5.67
CA ARG A 59 -17.11 4.98 4.98
C ARG A 59 -15.93 4.02 4.99
N LEU A 60 -14.74 4.50 4.63
CA LEU A 60 -13.53 3.70 4.65
C LEU A 60 -13.25 3.15 6.05
N GLY A 61 -13.43 3.97 7.09
CA GLY A 61 -13.29 3.58 8.47
C GLY A 61 -14.25 2.46 8.87
N ARG A 62 -15.53 2.55 8.48
CA ARG A 62 -16.51 1.49 8.78
C ARG A 62 -16.13 0.14 8.17
N VAL A 63 -15.55 0.14 6.96
CA VAL A 63 -15.07 -1.10 6.32
C VAL A 63 -13.94 -1.69 7.13
N TRP A 64 -12.90 -0.92 7.42
CA TRP A 64 -11.72 -1.40 8.14
C TRP A 64 -12.00 -1.82 9.59
N GLU A 65 -12.92 -1.16 10.29
CA GLU A 65 -13.34 -1.52 11.65
C GLU A 65 -14.09 -2.83 11.76
N ASN A 66 -14.70 -3.28 10.66
CA ASN A 66 -15.50 -4.50 10.61
C ASN A 66 -14.89 -5.57 9.69
N PHE A 67 -13.58 -5.46 9.43
CA PHE A 67 -12.88 -6.44 8.62
C PHE A 67 -12.84 -7.81 9.28
N HIS A 68 -12.95 -8.83 8.43
CA HIS A 68 -12.59 -10.20 8.76
C HIS A 68 -11.90 -10.87 7.56
N ALA A 69 -11.00 -11.80 7.83
CA ALA A 69 -10.15 -12.44 6.82
C ALA A 69 -10.94 -13.04 5.65
N GLY A 70 -12.14 -13.58 5.90
CA GLY A 70 -13.01 -14.13 4.87
C GLY A 70 -13.52 -13.14 3.83
N GLN A 71 -13.40 -11.83 4.07
CA GLN A 71 -13.70 -10.78 3.09
C GLN A 71 -12.53 -10.51 2.14
N VAL A 72 -11.32 -10.91 2.51
CA VAL A 72 -10.09 -10.67 1.74
C VAL A 72 -9.64 -11.92 1.01
N TYR A 73 -9.66 -13.06 1.69
CA TYR A 73 -9.24 -14.34 1.12
C TYR A 73 -10.09 -15.49 1.65
N ARG A 74 -10.15 -16.58 0.89
CA ARG A 74 -10.81 -17.79 1.37
C ARG A 74 -10.05 -18.34 2.57
N SER A 75 -10.71 -18.33 3.72
CA SER A 75 -10.16 -18.77 5.00
C SER A 75 -10.79 -20.09 5.50
N ASP A 76 -11.70 -20.69 4.71
CA ASP A 76 -12.29 -22.00 4.98
C ASP A 76 -11.27 -23.12 4.73
N LEU A 77 -11.44 -24.24 5.42
CA LEU A 77 -10.55 -25.41 5.34
C LEU A 77 -10.40 -25.89 3.89
N VAL A 78 -11.51 -25.95 3.14
CA VAL A 78 -11.52 -26.39 1.74
C VAL A 78 -10.72 -25.44 0.86
N GLY A 79 -10.85 -24.12 1.03
CA GLY A 79 -10.10 -23.11 0.31
C GLY A 79 -8.61 -23.20 0.59
N VAL A 80 -8.23 -23.24 1.88
CA VAL A 80 -6.82 -23.35 2.30
C VAL A 80 -6.18 -24.66 1.85
N VAL A 81 -6.90 -25.79 1.95
CA VAL A 81 -6.39 -27.09 1.46
C VAL A 81 -6.26 -27.08 -0.07
N ARG A 82 -7.25 -26.57 -0.79
CA ARG A 82 -7.24 -26.53 -2.27
C ARG A 82 -6.08 -25.72 -2.83
N THR A 83 -5.70 -24.61 -2.20
CA THR A 83 -4.59 -23.76 -2.62
C THR A 83 -3.26 -24.20 -2.00
N GLY A 84 -3.25 -24.67 -0.75
CA GLY A 84 -2.06 -25.05 0.00
C GLY A 84 -1.58 -26.50 -0.27
N ALA A 85 -2.49 -27.46 -0.54
CA ALA A 85 -2.10 -28.84 -0.78
C ALA A 85 -1.15 -29.03 -1.98
N PRO A 86 -1.28 -28.31 -3.13
CA PRO A 86 -0.29 -28.36 -4.20
C PRO A 86 1.10 -27.89 -3.76
N TRP A 87 1.18 -26.91 -2.87
CA TRP A 87 2.46 -26.44 -2.29
C TRP A 87 3.06 -27.47 -1.34
N MET A 88 2.23 -28.04 -0.45
CA MET A 88 2.66 -29.09 0.48
C MET A 88 3.19 -30.32 -0.29
N SER A 89 2.51 -30.72 -1.36
CA SER A 89 2.95 -31.83 -2.19
C SER A 89 4.26 -31.55 -2.96
N LEU A 90 4.46 -30.32 -3.42
CA LEU A 90 5.70 -29.88 -4.06
C LEU A 90 6.87 -29.92 -3.07
N LEU A 91 6.67 -29.50 -1.83
CA LEU A 91 7.69 -29.45 -0.79
C LEU A 91 8.01 -30.83 -0.18
N SER A 92 7.04 -31.76 -0.17
CA SER A 92 7.21 -33.07 0.48
C SER A 92 7.61 -34.20 -0.48
N VAL A 93 6.97 -34.33 -1.64
CA VAL A 93 7.13 -35.47 -2.57
C VAL A 93 7.31 -35.01 -4.02
N GLY A 94 7.14 -33.72 -4.30
CA GLY A 94 7.02 -33.16 -5.65
C GLY A 94 8.27 -33.36 -6.54
N TRP A 95 9.45 -33.52 -5.97
CA TRP A 95 10.64 -33.78 -6.73
C TRP A 95 10.66 -35.20 -7.35
N LEU A 96 9.98 -36.17 -6.71
CA LEU A 96 9.81 -37.54 -7.23
C LEU A 96 8.63 -37.67 -8.21
N ALA A 97 7.56 -36.87 -7.98
CA ALA A 97 6.31 -36.93 -8.75
C ALA A 97 6.18 -35.83 -9.83
N GLY A 98 7.11 -34.89 -9.91
CA GLY A 98 7.04 -33.70 -10.77
C GLY A 98 6.90 -33.97 -12.27
N LYS A 99 7.15 -35.20 -12.72
CA LYS A 99 6.95 -35.63 -14.11
C LYS A 99 5.48 -35.98 -14.41
N TYR A 100 4.69 -36.30 -13.39
CA TYR A 100 3.30 -36.76 -13.52
C TYR A 100 2.26 -35.82 -13.01
N TRP A 101 2.60 -34.83 -12.17
CA TRP A 101 1.66 -33.88 -11.59
C TRP A 101 1.79 -32.47 -12.21
N ARG A 102 0.86 -32.19 -13.13
CA ARG A 102 0.76 -30.87 -13.80
C ARG A 102 0.11 -29.77 -12.94
N ALA A 103 -0.13 -29.98 -11.65
CA ALA A 103 -0.68 -28.97 -10.77
C ALA A 103 0.39 -27.89 -10.47
N ARG A 104 0.32 -26.76 -11.17
CA ARG A 104 1.16 -25.59 -10.88
C ARG A 104 0.43 -24.75 -9.83
N PRO A 105 0.88 -24.72 -8.55
CA PRO A 105 0.27 -23.84 -7.56
C PRO A 105 0.43 -22.39 -8.00
N ARG A 106 -0.67 -21.62 -7.95
CA ARG A 106 -0.68 -20.22 -8.37
C ARG A 106 -0.42 -19.28 -7.20
N SER A 107 -0.94 -19.62 -6.01
CA SER A 107 -0.84 -18.82 -4.79
C SER A 107 -1.17 -19.68 -3.57
N LEU A 108 -0.84 -19.18 -2.37
CA LEU A 108 -1.22 -19.81 -1.10
C LEU A 108 -2.69 -19.57 -0.75
N LEU A 109 -3.23 -18.40 -1.06
CA LEU A 109 -4.59 -17.97 -0.73
C LEU A 109 -5.32 -17.51 -1.99
N ASP A 110 -6.63 -17.71 -2.02
CA ASP A 110 -7.54 -17.21 -3.07
C ASP A 110 -8.16 -15.89 -2.58
N ASN A 111 -7.94 -14.80 -3.33
CA ASN A 111 -8.43 -13.46 -3.01
C ASN A 111 -9.71 -13.06 -3.77
N GLU A 112 -10.50 -14.00 -4.28
CA GLU A 112 -11.79 -13.69 -4.89
C GLU A 112 -12.77 -12.95 -3.93
N PRO A 113 -12.78 -13.23 -2.61
CA PRO A 113 -13.57 -12.42 -1.67
C PRO A 113 -13.20 -10.93 -1.70
N LEU A 114 -11.90 -10.59 -1.82
CA LEU A 114 -11.48 -9.18 -1.95
C LEU A 114 -12.05 -8.55 -3.21
N ARG A 115 -12.09 -9.26 -4.34
CA ARG A 115 -12.70 -8.76 -5.58
C ARG A 115 -14.16 -8.38 -5.38
N LYS A 116 -14.91 -9.23 -4.66
CA LYS A 116 -16.32 -8.98 -4.34
C LYS A 116 -16.46 -7.75 -3.44
N LEU A 117 -15.69 -7.70 -2.36
CA LEU A 117 -15.68 -6.55 -1.43
C LEU A 117 -15.40 -5.23 -2.16
N LEU A 118 -14.38 -5.20 -3.03
CA LEU A 118 -14.02 -3.99 -3.77
C LEU A 118 -15.14 -3.54 -4.72
N ARG A 119 -15.88 -4.46 -5.34
CA ARG A 119 -17.04 -4.13 -6.17
C ARG A 119 -18.20 -3.54 -5.37
N GLU A 120 -18.39 -3.99 -4.14
CA GLU A 120 -19.45 -3.50 -3.25
C GLU A 120 -19.07 -2.16 -2.59
N MET A 121 -17.79 -1.97 -2.29
CA MET A 121 -17.29 -0.81 -1.54
C MET A 121 -16.98 0.40 -2.43
N LEU A 122 -16.47 0.17 -3.66
CA LEU A 122 -15.93 1.22 -4.51
C LEU A 122 -16.89 1.61 -5.64
N ASP A 123 -17.25 2.86 -5.69
CA ASP A 123 -17.85 3.46 -6.87
C ASP A 123 -16.75 3.89 -7.85
N ILE A 124 -16.33 2.97 -8.71
CA ILE A 124 -15.29 3.25 -9.72
C ILE A 124 -15.67 4.44 -10.63
N GLY A 125 -16.97 4.60 -10.96
CA GLY A 125 -17.44 5.76 -11.73
C GLY A 125 -17.28 7.09 -10.99
N GLY A 126 -17.22 7.05 -9.65
CA GLY A 126 -16.97 8.21 -8.81
C GLY A 126 -15.60 8.85 -9.04
N ILE A 127 -14.58 8.06 -9.39
CA ILE A 127 -13.25 8.58 -9.72
C ILE A 127 -13.33 9.51 -10.94
N GLU A 128 -14.00 9.09 -11.99
CA GLU A 128 -14.18 9.88 -13.20
C GLU A 128 -14.96 11.18 -12.89
N ARG A 129 -16.07 11.07 -12.13
CA ARG A 129 -16.85 12.24 -11.71
C ARG A 129 -16.04 13.21 -10.86
N ALA A 130 -15.21 12.70 -9.96
CA ALA A 130 -14.34 13.53 -9.11
C ALA A 130 -13.28 14.28 -9.93
N LEU A 131 -12.73 13.66 -10.96
CA LEU A 131 -11.81 14.30 -11.91
C LEU A 131 -12.54 15.41 -12.69
N GLN A 132 -13.68 15.09 -13.30
CA GLN A 132 -14.44 16.06 -14.11
C GLN A 132 -14.94 17.26 -13.31
N SER A 133 -15.30 17.06 -12.04
CA SER A 133 -15.74 18.13 -11.14
C SER A 133 -14.60 18.90 -10.48
N GLY A 134 -13.34 18.53 -10.71
CA GLY A 134 -12.16 19.20 -10.15
C GLY A 134 -11.88 18.88 -8.68
N HIS A 135 -12.63 17.95 -8.07
CA HIS A 135 -12.35 17.48 -6.70
C HIS A 135 -11.11 16.59 -6.62
N LEU A 136 -10.72 15.99 -7.74
CA LEU A 136 -9.52 15.19 -7.90
C LEU A 136 -8.76 15.67 -9.16
N ARG A 137 -7.43 15.68 -9.11
CA ARG A 137 -6.55 15.95 -10.26
C ARG A 137 -5.99 14.67 -10.85
N ALA A 138 -5.58 13.74 -9.97
CA ALA A 138 -5.02 12.47 -10.39
C ALA A 138 -5.16 11.39 -9.32
N LEU A 139 -5.34 10.15 -9.79
CA LEU A 139 -5.17 8.93 -9.02
C LEU A 139 -4.09 8.08 -9.68
N ALA A 140 -3.09 7.63 -8.90
CA ALA A 140 -2.05 6.74 -9.36
C ALA A 140 -1.97 5.46 -8.51
N VAL A 141 -1.89 4.31 -9.18
CA VAL A 141 -1.83 2.98 -8.59
C VAL A 141 -0.62 2.24 -9.11
N GLY A 142 0.31 1.87 -8.21
CA GLY A 142 1.48 1.09 -8.56
C GLY A 142 1.16 -0.41 -8.65
N ALA A 143 1.77 -1.10 -9.61
CA ALA A 143 1.80 -2.56 -9.71
C ALA A 143 3.13 -3.02 -10.30
N SER A 144 3.55 -4.27 -10.06
CA SER A 144 4.79 -4.83 -10.60
C SER A 144 4.49 -5.90 -11.63
N SER A 145 5.02 -5.75 -12.84
CA SER A 145 4.86 -6.75 -13.89
C SER A 145 5.87 -7.89 -13.70
N TYR A 146 5.36 -9.11 -13.61
CA TYR A 146 6.19 -10.33 -13.65
C TYR A 146 6.65 -10.66 -15.06
N SER A 147 5.95 -10.15 -16.09
CA SER A 147 6.27 -10.44 -17.49
C SER A 147 7.45 -9.58 -17.97
N SER A 148 7.42 -8.28 -17.67
CA SER A 148 8.47 -7.34 -18.10
C SER A 148 9.53 -7.04 -17.04
N GLY A 149 9.30 -7.44 -15.78
CA GLY A 149 10.19 -7.13 -14.64
C GLY A 149 10.22 -5.63 -14.29
N ARG A 150 9.18 -4.87 -14.62
CA ARG A 150 9.13 -3.41 -14.43
C ARG A 150 8.05 -3.01 -13.43
N HIS A 151 8.31 -1.90 -12.73
CA HIS A 151 7.26 -1.21 -11.98
C HIS A 151 6.38 -0.42 -12.93
N VAL A 152 5.06 -0.63 -12.85
CA VAL A 152 4.05 0.05 -13.67
C VAL A 152 3.17 0.92 -12.79
N THR A 153 3.11 2.21 -13.11
CA THR A 153 2.18 3.15 -12.48
C THR A 153 0.99 3.34 -13.41
N PHE A 154 -0.14 2.73 -13.06
CA PHE A 154 -1.42 3.02 -13.70
C PHE A 154 -1.96 4.33 -13.15
N TYR A 155 -2.41 5.24 -14.02
CA TYR A 155 -2.94 6.51 -13.55
C TYR A 155 -4.14 6.99 -14.35
N GLN A 156 -5.00 7.72 -13.68
CA GLN A 156 -6.16 8.40 -14.24
C GLN A 156 -6.10 9.88 -13.85
N ALA A 157 -6.09 10.76 -14.85
CA ALA A 157 -6.02 12.21 -14.70
C ALA A 157 -6.70 12.88 -15.89
N LEU A 158 -7.24 14.11 -15.70
CA LEU A 158 -7.86 14.88 -16.80
C LEU A 158 -6.84 15.51 -17.72
N ALA A 159 -5.75 16.05 -17.18
CA ALA A 159 -4.73 16.73 -17.96
C ALA A 159 -3.96 15.73 -18.84
N GLU A 160 -3.50 16.19 -20.02
CA GLU A 160 -2.59 15.44 -20.91
C GLU A 160 -1.18 15.29 -20.32
N GLN A 161 -1.05 15.42 -19.02
CA GLN A 161 0.21 15.30 -18.32
C GLN A 161 0.65 13.84 -18.31
N GLU A 162 1.67 13.53 -19.10
CA GLU A 162 2.29 12.22 -19.09
C GLU A 162 3.30 12.11 -17.96
N LEU A 163 3.23 11.01 -17.22
CA LEU A 163 4.27 10.67 -16.26
C LEU A 163 5.54 10.21 -16.99
N PRO A 164 6.74 10.59 -16.52
CA PRO A 164 7.97 10.20 -17.19
C PRO A 164 8.16 8.68 -17.17
N ARG A 165 8.73 8.17 -18.26
CA ARG A 165 9.13 6.77 -18.40
C ARG A 165 10.62 6.64 -18.12
N SER A 166 11.03 5.57 -17.45
CA SER A 166 12.42 5.19 -17.24
C SER A 166 12.63 3.71 -17.55
N LEU A 167 13.89 3.26 -17.56
CA LEU A 167 14.22 1.85 -17.83
C LEU A 167 13.46 0.86 -16.93
N HIS A 168 13.23 1.23 -15.68
CA HIS A 168 12.61 0.35 -14.69
C HIS A 168 11.18 0.74 -14.32
N ARG A 169 10.70 1.90 -14.79
CA ARG A 169 9.36 2.42 -14.46
C ARG A 169 8.61 2.84 -15.72
N ILE A 170 7.39 2.34 -15.83
CA ILE A 170 6.48 2.68 -16.91
C ILE A 170 5.24 3.30 -16.30
N SER A 171 4.69 4.29 -16.99
CA SER A 171 3.45 4.94 -16.62
C SER A 171 2.42 4.68 -17.70
N VAL A 172 1.26 4.18 -17.30
CA VAL A 172 0.16 3.82 -18.19
C VAL A 172 -1.06 4.63 -17.82
N ARG A 173 -1.47 5.53 -18.70
CA ARG A 173 -2.73 6.25 -18.55
C ARG A 173 -3.88 5.30 -18.87
N THR A 174 -4.78 5.09 -17.91
CA THR A 174 -5.90 4.18 -18.05
C THR A 174 -7.02 4.54 -17.11
N ARG A 175 -8.21 4.02 -17.36
CA ARG A 175 -9.30 4.06 -16.40
C ARG A 175 -9.03 3.02 -15.31
N ILE A 176 -8.77 3.48 -14.09
CA ILE A 176 -8.47 2.59 -12.97
C ILE A 176 -9.73 1.82 -12.58
N GLY A 177 -9.62 0.50 -12.55
CA GLY A 177 -10.69 -0.42 -12.18
C GLY A 177 -10.25 -1.43 -11.13
N ILE A 178 -11.19 -2.28 -10.71
CA ILE A 178 -10.97 -3.31 -9.66
C ILE A 178 -9.76 -4.22 -9.98
N SER A 179 -9.55 -4.57 -11.26
CA SER A 179 -8.43 -5.42 -11.65
C SER A 179 -7.07 -4.76 -11.39
N HIS A 180 -6.94 -3.45 -11.58
CA HIS A 180 -5.72 -2.70 -11.27
C HIS A 180 -5.44 -2.68 -9.76
N LEU A 181 -6.49 -2.54 -8.92
CA LEU A 181 -6.37 -2.58 -7.47
C LEU A 181 -6.00 -3.98 -6.97
N LEU A 182 -6.57 -5.02 -7.54
CA LEU A 182 -6.21 -6.41 -7.23
C LEU A 182 -4.78 -6.73 -7.66
N ALA A 183 -4.34 -6.24 -8.82
CA ALA A 183 -2.97 -6.36 -9.28
C ALA A 183 -2.00 -5.70 -8.30
N SER A 184 -2.32 -4.46 -7.92
CA SER A 184 -1.55 -3.69 -6.93
C SER A 184 -1.46 -4.37 -5.55
N ALA A 185 -2.49 -5.13 -5.15
CA ALA A 185 -2.57 -5.81 -3.84
C ALA A 185 -2.23 -7.30 -3.90
N ALA A 186 -1.71 -7.81 -5.02
CA ALA A 186 -1.36 -9.21 -5.19
C ALA A 186 0.02 -9.51 -4.56
N ILE A 187 0.05 -9.67 -3.23
CA ILE A 187 1.28 -10.01 -2.48
C ILE A 187 1.89 -11.29 -3.04
N PRO A 188 3.19 -11.29 -3.40
CA PRO A 188 3.87 -12.43 -4.00
C PRO A 188 3.70 -13.71 -3.18
N ILE A 189 3.49 -14.84 -3.85
CA ILE A 189 3.27 -16.15 -3.26
C ILE A 189 1.93 -16.26 -2.53
N VAL A 190 1.51 -15.22 -1.80
CA VAL A 190 0.29 -15.21 -0.99
C VAL A 190 -0.95 -15.13 -1.87
N PHE A 191 -1.01 -14.17 -2.79
CA PHE A 191 -2.15 -13.96 -3.69
C PHE A 191 -1.78 -14.23 -5.15
N PRO A 192 -2.76 -14.63 -5.99
CA PRO A 192 -2.50 -14.93 -7.38
C PRO A 192 -2.13 -13.66 -8.16
N ALA A 193 -1.18 -13.79 -9.10
CA ALA A 193 -0.90 -12.73 -10.05
C ALA A 193 -2.13 -12.40 -10.89
N VAL A 194 -2.33 -11.13 -11.20
CA VAL A 194 -3.51 -10.62 -11.91
C VAL A 194 -3.15 -10.32 -13.36
N PRO A 195 -3.80 -10.93 -14.35
CA PRO A 195 -3.61 -10.57 -15.75
C PRO A 195 -4.28 -9.21 -16.03
N LEU A 196 -3.54 -8.31 -16.66
CA LEU A 196 -4.06 -7.06 -17.20
C LEU A 196 -3.63 -6.94 -18.67
N ASP A 197 -4.56 -6.47 -19.49
CA ASP A 197 -4.26 -6.08 -20.87
C ASP A 197 -3.69 -4.65 -20.86
N ILE A 198 -2.51 -4.49 -21.44
CA ILE A 198 -1.82 -3.21 -21.49
C ILE A 198 -1.70 -2.82 -22.95
N ASP A 199 -2.82 -2.47 -23.57
CA ASP A 199 -2.87 -2.05 -24.97
C ASP A 199 -1.78 -1.03 -25.30
N GLY A 200 -0.82 -1.44 -26.13
CA GLY A 200 0.18 -0.60 -26.77
C GLY A 200 1.29 -0.02 -25.89
N ALA A 201 1.18 -0.03 -24.57
CA ALA A 201 2.14 0.66 -23.70
C ALA A 201 3.48 -0.09 -23.53
N LEU A 202 3.49 -1.41 -23.68
CA LEU A 202 4.65 -2.29 -23.47
C LEU A 202 4.89 -3.30 -24.61
N GLY A 203 4.26 -3.12 -25.73
CA GLY A 203 4.33 -4.07 -26.86
C GLY A 203 3.02 -4.79 -27.13
N GLY A 204 1.99 -4.51 -26.33
CA GLY A 204 0.64 -5.09 -26.43
C GLY A 204 0.52 -6.49 -25.84
N GLY A 205 -0.66 -6.80 -25.31
CA GLY A 205 -1.00 -8.12 -24.81
C GLY A 205 -1.18 -8.21 -23.29
N ILE A 206 -1.45 -9.42 -22.82
CA ILE A 206 -1.70 -9.70 -21.40
C ILE A 206 -0.39 -9.84 -20.65
N GLU A 207 -0.16 -8.98 -19.65
CA GLU A 207 0.90 -9.15 -18.66
C GLU A 207 0.33 -9.56 -17.31
N TYR A 208 1.17 -10.25 -16.50
CA TYR A 208 0.81 -10.68 -15.14
C TYR A 208 1.43 -9.76 -14.11
N PHE A 209 0.60 -9.27 -13.19
CA PHE A 209 0.99 -8.29 -12.19
C PHE A 209 0.94 -8.84 -10.78
N GLY A 210 1.87 -8.36 -9.96
CA GLY A 210 1.93 -8.52 -8.52
C GLY A 210 1.95 -7.19 -7.79
N ASP A 211 2.15 -7.24 -6.48
CA ASP A 211 2.05 -6.10 -5.57
C ASP A 211 2.88 -4.89 -6.03
N GLY A 212 2.24 -3.73 -5.96
CA GLY A 212 2.81 -2.47 -6.42
C GLY A 212 3.94 -1.91 -5.56
N SER A 213 4.14 -2.45 -4.36
CA SER A 213 5.27 -2.06 -3.51
C SER A 213 6.58 -2.72 -3.95
N MET A 214 6.49 -3.80 -4.76
CA MET A 214 7.67 -4.41 -5.35
C MET A 214 8.29 -3.47 -6.38
N GLN A 215 9.63 -3.37 -6.37
CA GLN A 215 10.36 -2.54 -7.33
C GLN A 215 9.95 -1.04 -7.37
N GLN A 216 9.22 -0.58 -6.37
CA GLN A 216 8.82 0.83 -6.24
C GLN A 216 9.99 1.65 -5.67
N ILE A 217 10.87 2.15 -6.53
CA ILE A 217 12.08 2.88 -6.14
C ILE A 217 11.75 4.29 -5.59
N SER A 218 10.73 4.95 -6.14
CA SER A 218 10.34 6.32 -5.77
C SER A 218 8.81 6.44 -5.64
N PRO A 219 8.26 6.12 -4.46
CA PRO A 219 6.81 6.16 -4.22
C PRO A 219 6.21 7.57 -4.28
N THR A 220 6.98 8.63 -4.04
CA THR A 220 6.50 10.02 -4.08
C THR A 220 6.50 10.61 -5.49
N SER A 221 7.31 10.06 -6.38
CA SER A 221 7.53 10.58 -7.73
C SER A 221 6.24 10.81 -8.56
N PRO A 222 5.23 9.93 -8.57
CA PRO A 222 4.00 10.20 -9.32
C PRO A 222 3.29 11.47 -8.84
N ALA A 223 3.21 11.71 -7.53
CA ALA A 223 2.57 12.90 -6.98
C ALA A 223 3.32 14.19 -7.37
N ILE A 224 4.66 14.16 -7.30
CA ILE A 224 5.51 15.30 -7.70
C ILE A 224 5.32 15.64 -9.18
N HIS A 225 5.27 14.64 -10.04
CA HIS A 225 5.06 14.84 -11.49
C HIS A 225 3.65 15.32 -11.82
N PHE A 226 2.62 14.97 -11.01
CA PHE A 226 1.29 15.57 -11.12
C PHE A 226 1.20 16.99 -10.54
N GLY A 227 2.31 17.55 -10.08
CA GLY A 227 2.38 18.94 -9.62
C GLY A 227 2.12 19.10 -8.13
N ALA A 228 2.29 18.06 -7.30
CA ALA A 228 2.24 18.24 -5.86
C ALA A 228 3.43 19.09 -5.36
N GLU A 229 3.12 20.10 -4.57
CA GLU A 229 4.09 20.95 -3.87
C GLU A 229 4.22 20.53 -2.40
N ARG A 230 3.21 19.81 -1.91
CA ARG A 230 3.14 19.27 -0.55
C ARG A 230 2.72 17.82 -0.56
N LEU A 231 3.42 17.00 0.17
CA LEU A 231 3.20 15.55 0.26
C LEU A 231 2.87 15.17 1.70
N LEU A 232 1.68 14.67 1.94
CA LEU A 232 1.38 13.92 3.15
C LEU A 232 1.66 12.44 2.87
N VAL A 233 2.70 11.91 3.49
CA VAL A 233 3.11 10.51 3.36
C VAL A 233 2.67 9.74 4.60
N ILE A 234 1.84 8.70 4.42
CA ILE A 234 1.43 7.83 5.51
C ILE A 234 2.16 6.50 5.37
N GLY A 235 3.15 6.28 6.22
CA GLY A 235 3.90 5.04 6.34
C GLY A 235 3.12 4.00 7.16
N VAL A 236 3.45 2.72 6.97
CA VAL A 236 2.90 1.59 7.75
C VAL A 236 4.02 0.74 8.37
N GLY A 237 5.26 1.23 8.29
CA GLY A 237 6.45 0.72 8.98
C GLY A 237 6.95 1.74 9.99
N GLN A 238 7.80 1.32 10.90
CA GLN A 238 8.42 2.24 11.85
C GLN A 238 9.30 3.27 11.14
N ASN A 239 9.23 4.52 11.59
CA ASN A 239 10.22 5.52 11.24
C ASN A 239 11.58 5.07 11.78
N GLY A 240 12.61 5.12 10.94
CA GLY A 240 14.00 4.75 11.25
C GLY A 240 14.67 5.47 12.42
N GLY A 241 13.91 6.14 13.29
CA GLY A 241 14.42 6.84 14.47
C GLY A 241 14.66 5.97 15.71
N SER A 242 14.11 4.77 15.77
CA SER A 242 14.32 3.87 16.92
C SER A 242 14.83 2.47 16.56
N GLY A 243 14.88 2.10 15.28
CA GLY A 243 15.40 0.79 14.84
C GLY A 243 16.87 0.79 14.41
N TRP A 244 17.42 1.94 14.02
CA TRP A 244 18.82 2.05 13.57
C TRP A 244 19.81 2.27 14.72
N GLY A 245 19.34 2.46 15.96
CA GLY A 245 20.17 2.63 17.14
C GLY A 245 19.96 1.57 18.23
N ALA A 246 18.96 0.70 18.11
CA ALA A 246 18.85 -0.46 18.98
C ALA A 246 19.82 -1.52 18.46
N GLU A 247 20.87 -1.83 19.22
CA GLU A 247 21.73 -2.98 18.91
C GLU A 247 20.82 -4.21 18.73
N PRO A 248 20.89 -4.89 17.57
CA PRO A 248 20.09 -6.09 17.36
C PRO A 248 20.48 -7.10 18.42
N ALA A 249 19.51 -7.51 19.23
CA ALA A 249 19.75 -8.59 20.18
C ALA A 249 20.23 -9.81 19.39
N PRO A 250 21.37 -10.41 19.74
CA PRO A 250 21.92 -11.53 18.99
C PRO A 250 20.88 -12.65 18.96
N THR A 251 20.41 -12.99 17.77
CA THR A 251 19.49 -14.12 17.55
C THR A 251 20.24 -15.41 17.91
N ARG A 252 19.77 -16.10 18.95
CA ARG A 252 20.36 -17.35 19.43
C ARG A 252 19.90 -18.60 18.66
N SER A 253 19.03 -18.45 17.66
CA SER A 253 18.45 -19.54 16.91
C SER A 253 18.44 -19.24 15.41
N TYR A 254 18.43 -20.29 14.59
CA TYR A 254 18.25 -20.16 13.14
C TYR A 254 16.91 -19.50 12.82
N PRO A 255 16.83 -18.53 11.88
CA PRO A 255 15.60 -17.79 11.60
C PRO A 255 14.51 -18.71 11.04
N SER A 256 13.27 -18.52 11.51
CA SER A 256 12.10 -19.21 10.99
C SER A 256 11.76 -18.77 9.55
N LEU A 257 11.01 -19.61 8.81
CA LEU A 257 10.53 -19.22 7.47
C LEU A 257 9.65 -17.95 7.54
N ALA A 258 8.85 -17.80 8.60
CA ALA A 258 8.03 -16.60 8.80
C ALA A 258 8.89 -15.36 9.04
N GLN A 259 10.00 -15.49 9.79
CA GLN A 259 10.93 -14.40 10.01
C GLN A 259 11.60 -13.96 8.70
N VAL A 260 12.10 -14.91 7.91
CA VAL A 260 12.70 -14.62 6.60
C VAL A 260 11.69 -13.97 5.64
N ALA A 261 10.47 -14.52 5.56
CA ALA A 261 9.42 -13.98 4.71
C ALA A 261 8.94 -12.60 5.19
N GLY A 262 8.79 -12.41 6.51
CA GLY A 262 8.43 -11.13 7.10
C GLY A 262 9.48 -10.06 6.84
N HIS A 263 10.77 -10.41 6.95
CA HIS A 263 11.87 -9.50 6.61
C HIS A 263 11.86 -9.13 5.12
N ALA A 264 11.72 -10.10 4.22
CA ALA A 264 11.63 -9.84 2.79
C ALA A 264 10.45 -8.92 2.43
N LEU A 265 9.27 -9.14 3.04
CA LEU A 265 8.13 -8.26 2.84
C LEU A 265 8.38 -6.86 3.41
N SER A 266 8.99 -6.75 4.59
CA SER A 266 9.32 -5.45 5.20
C SER A 266 10.25 -4.64 4.30
N THR A 267 11.30 -5.25 3.76
CA THR A 267 12.21 -4.62 2.80
C THR A 267 11.47 -4.11 1.55
N ILE A 268 10.58 -4.94 0.99
CA ILE A 268 9.77 -4.56 -0.18
C ILE A 268 8.88 -3.33 0.12
N PHE A 269 8.33 -3.23 1.32
CA PHE A 269 7.33 -2.19 1.63
C PHE A 269 7.92 -0.90 2.21
N PHE A 270 9.12 -0.91 2.82
CA PHE A 270 9.59 0.23 3.62
C PHE A 270 10.88 0.86 3.14
N ASP A 271 11.85 0.11 2.63
CA ASP A 271 13.17 0.64 2.31
C ASP A 271 13.11 1.71 1.20
N ALA A 272 12.24 1.51 0.21
CA ALA A 272 12.06 2.46 -0.88
C ALA A 272 11.57 3.84 -0.41
N LEU A 273 10.73 3.90 0.64
CA LEU A 273 10.24 5.19 1.15
C LEU A 273 11.33 5.97 1.88
N ALA A 274 12.11 5.30 2.71
CA ALA A 274 13.19 5.95 3.46
C ALA A 274 14.21 6.58 2.50
N TYR A 275 14.58 5.83 1.46
CA TYR A 275 15.48 6.34 0.42
C TYR A 275 14.87 7.52 -0.36
N ASP A 276 13.59 7.45 -0.71
CA ASP A 276 12.92 8.50 -1.48
C ASP A 276 12.80 9.80 -0.69
N VAL A 277 12.57 9.70 0.64
CA VAL A 277 12.60 10.83 1.57
C VAL A 277 13.96 11.51 1.57
N GLU A 278 15.03 10.75 1.75
CA GLU A 278 16.40 11.27 1.77
C GLU A 278 16.78 11.93 0.45
N GLN A 279 16.36 11.36 -0.68
CA GLN A 279 16.61 11.96 -2.01
C GLN A 279 15.81 13.25 -2.20
N LEU A 280 14.58 13.31 -1.69
CA LEU A 280 13.77 14.53 -1.78
C LEU A 280 14.36 15.67 -0.96
N ASP A 281 14.83 15.38 0.26
CA ASP A 281 15.48 16.37 1.12
C ASP A 281 16.74 16.94 0.45
N ARG A 282 17.61 16.09 -0.09
CA ARG A 282 18.79 16.52 -0.88
C ARG A 282 18.41 17.33 -2.10
N MET A 283 17.33 16.97 -2.81
CA MET A 283 16.86 17.73 -3.96
C MET A 283 16.34 19.10 -3.53
N ASN A 284 15.60 19.20 -2.42
CA ASN A 284 15.14 20.46 -1.87
C ASN A 284 16.31 21.38 -1.52
N GLU A 285 17.35 20.88 -0.84
CA GLU A 285 18.57 21.63 -0.53
C GLU A 285 19.21 22.19 -1.80
N LEU A 286 19.34 21.39 -2.86
CA LEU A 286 19.88 21.87 -4.15
C LEU A 286 18.99 22.93 -4.78
N VAL A 287 17.66 22.73 -4.79
CA VAL A 287 16.71 23.68 -5.35
C VAL A 287 16.74 25.01 -4.59
N GLU A 288 16.94 25.00 -3.28
CA GLU A 288 17.07 26.22 -2.47
C GLU A 288 18.29 27.08 -2.84
N THR A 289 19.38 26.48 -3.28
CA THR A 289 20.58 27.21 -3.76
C THR A 289 20.37 27.86 -5.13
N MET A 290 19.36 27.47 -5.89
CA MET A 290 19.09 27.98 -7.25
C MET A 290 18.29 29.27 -7.22
N SER A 291 18.62 30.19 -8.14
CA SER A 291 17.80 31.39 -8.36
C SER A 291 16.41 31.03 -8.94
N PRO A 292 15.39 31.88 -8.75
CA PRO A 292 14.04 31.63 -9.30
C PRO A 292 14.03 31.37 -10.82
N ASN A 293 14.92 32.00 -11.57
CA ASN A 293 15.03 31.80 -13.01
C ASN A 293 15.60 30.41 -13.35
N GLN A 294 16.63 29.99 -12.63
CA GLN A 294 17.20 28.63 -12.78
C GLN A 294 16.18 27.54 -12.41
N ARG A 295 15.44 27.72 -11.32
CA ARG A 295 14.37 26.79 -10.93
C ARG A 295 13.32 26.63 -12.03
N ARG A 296 12.84 27.74 -12.59
CA ARG A 296 11.88 27.73 -13.71
C ARG A 296 12.44 27.07 -14.96
N ALA A 297 13.68 27.39 -15.34
CA ALA A 297 14.32 26.80 -16.51
C ALA A 297 14.54 25.28 -16.35
N ALA A 298 14.85 24.82 -15.15
CA ALA A 298 15.03 23.40 -14.84
C ALA A 298 13.71 22.66 -14.58
N GLY A 299 12.57 23.36 -14.45
CA GLY A 299 11.29 22.78 -14.07
C GLY A 299 11.28 22.23 -12.64
N LEU A 300 12.17 22.74 -11.77
CA LEU A 300 12.34 22.29 -10.39
C LEU A 300 11.64 23.22 -9.41
N ARG A 301 11.12 22.67 -8.35
CA ARG A 301 10.51 23.37 -7.22
C ARG A 301 10.78 22.62 -5.94
N PRO A 302 10.85 23.31 -4.78
CA PRO A 302 10.88 22.63 -3.50
C PRO A 302 9.54 21.90 -3.26
N VAL A 303 9.61 20.76 -2.61
CA VAL A 303 8.43 19.95 -2.26
C VAL A 303 8.44 19.70 -0.75
N GLU A 304 7.48 20.28 -0.06
CA GLU A 304 7.31 20.07 1.38
C GLU A 304 6.78 18.66 1.64
N MET A 305 7.37 17.92 2.57
CA MET A 305 6.90 16.60 2.95
C MET A 305 6.63 16.49 4.44
N LEU A 306 5.42 16.03 4.77
CA LEU A 306 5.04 15.64 6.13
C LEU A 306 4.82 14.14 6.16
N MET A 307 5.64 13.43 6.95
CA MET A 307 5.50 11.99 7.14
C MET A 307 4.85 11.66 8.48
N ILE A 308 3.85 10.78 8.45
CA ILE A 308 3.23 10.16 9.62
C ILE A 308 3.43 8.65 9.52
N ALA A 309 4.03 8.07 10.56
CA ALA A 309 4.28 6.64 10.66
C ALA A 309 4.03 6.17 12.09
N PRO A 310 3.81 4.85 12.31
CA PRO A 310 3.47 4.29 13.60
C PRO A 310 4.48 4.63 14.69
N SER A 311 3.99 5.12 15.82
CA SER A 311 4.80 5.45 17.01
C SER A 311 5.20 4.21 17.81
N VAL A 312 4.56 3.06 17.57
CA VAL A 312 4.87 1.77 18.20
C VAL A 312 4.97 0.67 17.14
N PRO A 313 5.72 -0.43 17.41
CA PRO A 313 5.84 -1.55 16.48
C PRO A 313 4.48 -2.19 16.17
N ILE A 314 4.06 -2.17 14.92
CA ILE A 314 2.81 -2.83 14.49
C ILE A 314 2.87 -4.35 14.71
N ASP A 315 4.07 -4.94 14.67
CA ASP A 315 4.29 -6.37 14.84
C ASP A 315 3.93 -6.85 16.26
N GLU A 316 4.14 -6.01 17.28
CA GLU A 316 3.71 -6.29 18.66
C GLU A 316 2.18 -6.35 18.77
N ILE A 317 1.48 -5.42 18.09
CA ILE A 317 0.00 -5.41 18.04
C ILE A 317 -0.49 -6.66 17.30
N ALA A 318 0.20 -7.06 16.23
CA ALA A 318 -0.13 -8.25 15.46
C ALA A 318 0.03 -9.52 16.30
N LEU A 319 1.13 -9.66 17.04
CA LEU A 319 1.40 -10.82 17.90
C LEU A 319 0.25 -11.07 18.89
N ASN A 320 -0.24 -10.01 19.53
CA ASN A 320 -1.36 -10.09 20.45
C ASN A 320 -2.71 -10.43 19.78
N SER A 321 -2.78 -10.27 18.45
CA SER A 321 -4.02 -10.41 17.69
C SER A 321 -4.09 -11.68 16.82
N ILE A 322 -3.01 -12.44 16.67
CA ILE A 322 -2.94 -13.69 15.87
C ILE A 322 -4.02 -14.70 16.24
N ARG A 323 -4.40 -14.79 17.53
CA ARG A 323 -5.46 -15.66 18.03
C ARG A 323 -6.82 -15.44 17.37
N HIS A 324 -7.06 -14.26 16.77
CA HIS A 324 -8.34 -13.92 16.12
C HIS A 324 -8.41 -14.42 14.67
N LEU A 325 -7.29 -14.85 14.09
CA LEU A 325 -7.29 -15.44 12.75
C LEU A 325 -8.13 -16.74 12.70
N PRO A 326 -8.78 -17.01 11.56
CA PRO A 326 -9.45 -18.29 11.32
C PRO A 326 -8.48 -19.47 11.55
N LYS A 327 -8.97 -20.51 12.22
CA LYS A 327 -8.14 -21.67 12.61
C LYS A 327 -7.26 -22.24 11.48
N PRO A 328 -7.75 -22.46 10.23
CA PRO A 328 -6.91 -23.02 9.17
C PRO A 328 -5.74 -22.10 8.78
N VAL A 329 -5.99 -20.78 8.73
CA VAL A 329 -4.94 -19.78 8.40
C VAL A 329 -3.95 -19.65 9.56
N ARG A 330 -4.46 -19.63 10.80
CA ARG A 330 -3.61 -19.59 11.99
C ARG A 330 -2.70 -20.80 12.06
N SER A 331 -3.21 -22.02 11.87
CA SER A 331 -2.38 -23.23 11.88
C SER A 331 -1.33 -23.24 10.76
N LEU A 332 -1.66 -22.69 9.59
CA LEU A 332 -0.68 -22.51 8.51
C LEU A 332 0.45 -21.57 8.93
N LEU A 333 0.11 -20.42 9.52
CA LEU A 333 1.09 -19.42 9.98
C LEU A 333 1.93 -19.94 11.15
N GLU A 334 1.32 -20.66 12.10
CA GLU A 334 2.00 -21.32 13.23
C GLU A 334 3.04 -22.35 12.73
N SER A 335 2.69 -23.12 11.68
CA SER A 335 3.59 -24.14 11.11
C SER A 335 4.89 -23.58 10.53
N ILE A 336 4.92 -22.29 10.15
CA ILE A 336 6.10 -21.61 9.63
C ILE A 336 6.74 -20.66 10.66
N GLY A 337 6.19 -20.59 11.89
CA GLY A 337 6.74 -19.81 13.00
C GLY A 337 6.25 -18.35 13.05
N ALA A 338 5.11 -18.02 12.45
CA ALA A 338 4.57 -16.65 12.46
C ALA A 338 3.87 -16.27 13.78
N ASP A 339 3.67 -17.22 14.70
CA ASP A 339 3.11 -17.03 16.04
C ASP A 339 4.15 -16.54 17.06
N ARG A 340 5.42 -16.48 16.67
CA ARG A 340 6.52 -16.00 17.51
C ARG A 340 6.81 -14.54 17.25
N ALA A 341 7.48 -13.88 18.19
CA ALA A 341 7.80 -12.46 18.11
C ALA A 341 8.59 -12.10 16.82
N ASP A 342 9.53 -12.96 16.43
CA ASP A 342 10.37 -12.81 15.25
C ASP A 342 9.63 -13.13 13.93
N GLY A 343 8.52 -13.89 13.98
CA GLY A 343 7.65 -14.21 12.83
C GLY A 343 6.40 -13.33 12.69
N ALA A 344 6.08 -12.50 13.69
CA ALA A 344 4.86 -11.69 13.75
C ALA A 344 4.76 -10.67 12.61
N ALA A 345 5.88 -10.26 12.04
CA ALA A 345 5.93 -9.37 10.88
C ALA A 345 5.12 -9.93 9.71
N LEU A 346 5.27 -11.23 9.38
CA LEU A 346 4.49 -11.86 8.31
C LEU A 346 2.99 -11.86 8.62
N ALA A 347 2.62 -12.25 9.85
CA ALA A 347 1.22 -12.31 10.26
C ALA A 347 0.54 -10.94 10.17
N SER A 348 1.23 -9.85 10.48
CA SER A 348 0.69 -8.49 10.46
C SER A 348 0.18 -8.02 9.09
N TYR A 349 0.71 -8.58 7.99
CA TYR A 349 0.22 -8.29 6.64
C TYR A 349 -1.10 -8.99 6.31
N LEU A 350 -1.37 -10.14 6.95
CA LEU A 350 -2.49 -11.02 6.64
C LEU A 350 -3.62 -10.96 7.68
N LEU A 351 -3.42 -10.21 8.76
CA LEU A 351 -4.31 -10.17 9.91
C LEU A 351 -5.47 -9.19 9.68
N PHE A 352 -6.34 -9.55 8.72
CA PHE A 352 -7.55 -8.78 8.41
C PHE A 352 -8.68 -9.16 9.39
N GLU A 353 -8.51 -8.78 10.67
CA GLU A 353 -9.47 -9.04 11.73
C GLU A 353 -9.78 -7.77 12.51
N ALA A 354 -11.06 -7.54 12.84
CA ALA A 354 -11.54 -6.31 13.44
C ALA A 354 -10.77 -5.87 14.70
N PRO A 355 -10.40 -6.76 15.65
CA PRO A 355 -9.61 -6.34 16.81
C PRO A 355 -8.27 -5.72 16.45
N TYR A 356 -7.59 -6.27 15.45
CA TYR A 356 -6.30 -5.76 14.97
C TYR A 356 -6.44 -4.46 14.19
N THR A 357 -7.35 -4.44 13.22
CA THR A 357 -7.54 -3.26 12.37
C THR A 357 -8.03 -2.05 13.17
N ARG A 358 -8.90 -2.25 14.18
CA ARG A 358 -9.32 -1.20 15.13
C ARG A 358 -8.15 -0.67 15.94
N ALA A 359 -7.30 -1.55 16.47
CA ALA A 359 -6.11 -1.11 17.21
C ALA A 359 -5.18 -0.26 16.35
N LEU A 360 -5.01 -0.60 15.07
CA LEU A 360 -4.22 0.19 14.12
C LEU A 360 -4.88 1.53 13.75
N ILE A 361 -6.20 1.56 13.60
CA ILE A 361 -6.95 2.81 13.38
C ILE A 361 -6.78 3.74 14.59
N ASP A 362 -6.92 3.22 15.80
CA ASP A 362 -6.72 4.00 17.02
C ASP A 362 -5.29 4.52 17.15
N LEU A 363 -4.29 3.70 16.79
CA LEU A 363 -2.89 4.12 16.75
C LEU A 363 -2.70 5.26 15.74
N GLY A 364 -3.18 5.10 14.50
CA GLY A 364 -3.05 6.12 13.46
C GLY A 364 -3.73 7.43 13.83
N LEU A 365 -4.90 7.37 14.48
CA LEU A 365 -5.57 8.56 15.00
C LEU A 365 -4.74 9.26 16.08
N ARG A 366 -4.19 8.52 17.06
CA ARG A 366 -3.31 9.10 18.09
C ARG A 366 -2.08 9.75 17.50
N ASP A 367 -1.41 9.09 16.55
CA ASP A 367 -0.19 9.60 15.91
C ASP A 367 -0.46 10.85 15.08
N ALA A 368 -1.60 10.92 14.38
CA ALA A 368 -2.04 12.13 13.69
C ALA A 368 -2.30 13.27 14.67
N MET A 369 -2.99 13.00 15.78
CA MET A 369 -3.27 14.01 16.79
C MET A 369 -2.02 14.48 17.54
N ALA A 370 -1.03 13.62 17.72
CA ALA A 370 0.28 14.00 18.26
C ALA A 370 1.03 14.99 17.35
N LYS A 371 0.76 14.95 16.03
CA LYS A 371 1.32 15.88 15.03
C LYS A 371 0.32 16.94 14.57
N LYS A 372 -0.70 17.27 15.40
CA LYS A 372 -1.79 18.18 15.02
C LYS A 372 -1.29 19.54 14.50
N ASP A 373 -0.29 20.14 15.17
CA ASP A 373 0.20 21.47 14.81
C ASP A 373 0.90 21.43 13.44
N ALA A 374 1.73 20.43 13.18
CA ALA A 374 2.36 20.21 11.88
C ALA A 374 1.33 19.92 10.78
N LEU A 375 0.28 19.13 11.08
CA LEU A 375 -0.81 18.87 10.14
C LEU A 375 -1.60 20.15 9.85
N MET A 376 -1.90 20.97 10.86
CA MET A 376 -2.60 22.23 10.66
C MET A 376 -1.77 23.19 9.81
N ALA A 377 -0.48 23.37 10.10
CA ALA A 377 0.43 24.17 9.28
C ALA A 377 0.46 23.66 7.84
N PHE A 378 0.63 22.34 7.64
CA PHE A 378 0.63 21.69 6.33
C PHE A 378 -0.63 22.00 5.50
N PHE A 379 -1.82 22.10 6.08
CA PHE A 379 -3.05 22.35 5.33
C PHE A 379 -3.46 23.83 5.24
N THR A 380 -2.97 24.71 6.11
CA THR A 380 -3.42 26.12 6.21
C THR A 380 -2.38 27.14 5.72
N GLU A 381 -1.08 26.85 5.86
CA GLU A 381 -0.04 27.74 5.39
C GLU A 381 0.03 27.74 3.86
N ARG A 382 0.27 28.92 3.26
CA ARG A 382 0.53 29.04 1.82
C ARG A 382 1.99 28.67 1.56
N VAL A 383 2.25 27.87 0.51
CA VAL A 383 3.62 27.67 0.02
C VAL A 383 4.16 29.05 -0.37
N PRO A 384 5.32 29.48 0.15
CA PRO A 384 5.99 30.68 -0.32
C PRO A 384 6.27 30.52 -1.82
N GLY A 385 5.74 31.41 -2.66
CA GLY A 385 5.87 31.39 -4.11
C GLY A 385 7.29 31.69 -4.60
#